data_b54925b9d029b6a3f4fe5b10f7e01fca
#
_entry.id   b54925b9d029b6a3f4fe5b10f7e01fca
#
_cell.length_a   1.000
_cell.length_b   1.000
_cell.length_c   1.000
_cell.angle_alpha   90.00
_cell.angle_beta   90.00
_cell.angle_gamma   90.00
#
_symmetry.space_group_name_H-M   'P 1'
#
loop_
_entity.id
_entity.type
_entity.pdbx_description
1 polymer ?
#
loop_
_entity_poly.entity_id
_entity_poly.type
_entity_poly.pdbx_seq_one_letter_code
_entity_poly.pdbx_strand_id
1 'polypeptide(L)'
;MLRWVGRLLVVAYLAVVGVALLWPDGRDINRLFVDVYLVGLNWGVRGLGPEDYATLANLVAFLPLAFGLVVGWSRVKAWVWLVVLVALSVGAELLQRQLWREPSVIDVVLNSSGAVLGTVLGWWRVKVSERSDRVAS
;
A
#
# COMPACT_ATOMS: atom_id res chain seq x y z
N MET A 1 -15.10 -17.49 0.61
CA MET A 1 -14.91 -16.61 -0.54
C MET A 1 -14.03 -15.39 -0.19
N LEU A 2 -14.32 -14.62 0.84
CA LEU A 2 -13.60 -13.40 1.22
C LEU A 2 -12.08 -13.56 1.41
N ARG A 3 -11.63 -14.63 2.07
CA ARG A 3 -10.20 -14.91 2.31
C ARG A 3 -9.40 -15.11 1.01
N TRP A 4 -10.01 -15.74 0.01
CA TRP A 4 -9.36 -15.93 -1.29
C TRP A 4 -9.19 -14.60 -2.02
N VAL A 5 -10.18 -13.71 -1.93
CA VAL A 5 -10.08 -12.35 -2.49
C VAL A 5 -8.91 -11.59 -1.85
N GLY A 6 -8.78 -11.63 -0.51
CA GLY A 6 -7.66 -10.99 0.17
C GLY A 6 -6.29 -11.55 -0.25
N ARG A 7 -6.18 -12.88 -0.38
CA ARG A 7 -4.93 -13.52 -0.83
C ARG A 7 -4.58 -13.17 -2.27
N LEU A 8 -5.58 -13.16 -3.17
CA LEU A 8 -5.39 -12.77 -4.56
C LEU A 8 -4.94 -11.31 -4.67
N LEU A 9 -5.50 -10.41 -3.87
CA LEU A 9 -5.07 -9.02 -3.82
C LEU A 9 -3.59 -8.91 -3.40
N VAL A 10 -3.17 -9.65 -2.37
CA VAL A 10 -1.77 -9.65 -1.92
C VAL A 10 -0.85 -10.21 -3.00
N VAL A 11 -1.21 -11.31 -3.64
CA VAL A 11 -0.41 -11.90 -4.73
C VAL A 11 -0.30 -10.95 -5.91
N ALA A 12 -1.42 -10.36 -6.35
CA ALA A 12 -1.43 -9.38 -7.44
C ALA A 12 -0.57 -8.16 -7.09
N TYR A 13 -0.69 -7.65 -5.86
CA TYR A 13 0.13 -6.55 -5.39
C TYR A 13 1.63 -6.88 -5.42
N LEU A 14 2.01 -8.04 -4.86
CA LEU A 14 3.42 -8.46 -4.85
C LEU A 14 3.96 -8.69 -6.27
N ALA A 15 3.13 -9.17 -7.20
CA ALA A 15 3.51 -9.29 -8.60
C ALA A 15 3.79 -7.93 -9.23
N VAL A 16 2.91 -6.93 -9.00
CA VAL A 16 3.11 -5.56 -9.52
C VAL A 16 4.37 -4.94 -8.93
N VAL A 17 4.56 -5.04 -7.61
CA VAL A 17 5.77 -4.53 -6.95
C VAL A 17 7.01 -5.26 -7.44
N GLY A 18 6.95 -6.59 -7.60
CA GLY A 18 8.06 -7.37 -8.14
C GLY A 18 8.44 -6.95 -9.56
N VAL A 19 7.45 -6.73 -10.43
CA VAL A 19 7.69 -6.21 -11.78
C VAL A 19 8.34 -4.82 -11.71
N ALA A 20 7.83 -3.93 -10.87
CA ALA A 20 8.38 -2.58 -10.72
C ALA A 20 9.83 -2.58 -10.20
N LEU A 21 10.15 -3.47 -9.26
CA LEU A 21 11.50 -3.60 -8.70
C LEU A 21 12.50 -4.22 -9.69
N LEU A 22 12.02 -5.11 -10.57
CA LEU A 22 12.84 -5.78 -11.59
C LEU A 22 12.87 -4.99 -12.92
N TRP A 23 12.16 -3.86 -13.01
CA TRP A 23 12.12 -3.05 -14.20
C TRP A 23 13.52 -2.49 -14.52
N PRO A 24 14.03 -2.71 -15.74
CA PRO A 24 15.44 -2.44 -16.05
C PRO A 24 15.80 -0.94 -16.06
N ASP A 25 14.83 -0.05 -16.24
CA ASP A 25 15.08 1.40 -16.27
C ASP A 25 14.15 2.14 -15.28
N GLY A 26 14.73 2.58 -14.16
CA GLY A 26 14.02 3.39 -13.15
C GLY A 26 13.50 4.73 -13.68
N ARG A 27 14.01 5.20 -14.84
CA ARG A 27 13.52 6.43 -15.50
C ARG A 27 12.10 6.26 -16.03
N ASP A 28 11.71 5.05 -16.42
CA ASP A 28 10.34 4.79 -16.90
C ASP A 28 9.33 4.90 -15.78
N ILE A 29 9.68 4.45 -14.58
CA ILE A 29 8.83 4.60 -13.37
C ILE A 29 8.69 6.09 -13.02
N ASN A 30 9.76 6.85 -13.13
CA ASN A 30 9.73 8.29 -12.87
C ASN A 30 8.87 9.04 -13.91
N ARG A 31 8.94 8.64 -15.19
CA ARG A 31 8.06 9.16 -16.25
C ARG A 31 6.60 8.89 -15.96
N LEU A 32 6.24 7.71 -15.45
CA LEU A 32 4.86 7.40 -15.06
C LEU A 32 4.30 8.41 -14.06
N PHE A 33 5.08 8.82 -13.05
CA PHE A 33 4.64 9.84 -12.09
C PHE A 33 4.51 11.22 -12.73
N VAL A 34 5.37 11.56 -13.69
CA VAL A 34 5.23 12.80 -14.48
C VAL A 34 3.97 12.75 -15.32
N ASP A 35 3.67 11.64 -15.97
CA ASP A 35 2.45 11.48 -16.78
C ASP A 35 1.18 11.59 -15.91
N VAL A 36 1.17 10.94 -14.75
CA VAL A 36 0.05 11.06 -13.78
C VAL A 36 -0.11 12.50 -13.30
N TYR A 37 0.98 13.19 -13.04
CA TYR A 37 0.96 14.63 -12.70
C TYR A 37 0.35 15.49 -13.83
N LEU A 38 0.75 15.25 -15.09
CA LEU A 38 0.21 15.99 -16.24
C LEU A 38 -1.30 15.73 -16.42
N VAL A 39 -1.76 14.50 -16.20
CA VAL A 39 -3.20 14.19 -16.18
C VAL A 39 -3.89 14.93 -15.05
N GLY A 40 -3.31 14.97 -13.85
CA GLY A 40 -3.84 15.73 -12.71
C GLY A 40 -3.97 17.23 -13.03
N LEU A 41 -2.97 17.83 -13.68
CA LEU A 41 -3.03 19.23 -14.13
C LEU A 41 -4.19 19.48 -15.10
N ASN A 42 -4.42 18.55 -16.04
CA ASN A 42 -5.53 18.65 -17.01
C ASN A 42 -6.90 18.56 -16.31
N TRP A 43 -6.99 17.89 -15.17
CA TRP A 43 -8.20 17.82 -14.35
C TRP A 43 -8.30 18.96 -13.34
N GLY A 44 -7.38 19.92 -13.39
CA GLY A 44 -7.40 21.13 -12.54
C GLY A 44 -6.76 20.94 -11.16
N VAL A 45 -6.10 19.81 -10.89
CA VAL A 45 -5.32 19.61 -9.67
C VAL A 45 -4.06 20.45 -9.76
N ARG A 46 -3.96 21.48 -8.94
CA ARG A 46 -2.83 22.41 -8.89
C ARG A 46 -2.21 22.41 -7.49
N GLY A 47 -0.92 22.75 -7.41
CA GLY A 47 -0.20 22.85 -6.14
C GLY A 47 0.51 21.57 -5.69
N LEU A 48 0.44 20.49 -6.49
CA LEU A 48 1.22 19.28 -6.31
C LEU A 48 2.25 19.17 -7.44
N GLY A 49 3.47 18.72 -7.12
CA GLY A 49 4.50 18.37 -8.11
C GLY A 49 4.53 16.85 -8.38
N PRO A 50 5.32 16.39 -9.38
CA PRO A 50 5.47 14.95 -9.65
C PRO A 50 5.95 14.14 -8.44
N GLU A 51 6.78 14.73 -7.59
CA GLU A 51 7.32 14.13 -6.34
C GLU A 51 6.20 13.88 -5.32
N ASP A 52 5.20 14.77 -5.24
CA ASP A 52 4.05 14.60 -4.35
C ASP A 52 3.19 13.41 -4.79
N TYR A 53 3.05 13.18 -6.10
CA TYR A 53 2.36 11.99 -6.62
C TYR A 53 3.11 10.69 -6.28
N ALA A 54 4.45 10.70 -6.39
CA ALA A 54 5.27 9.56 -5.99
C ALA A 54 5.11 9.28 -4.49
N THR A 55 5.11 10.33 -3.68
CA THR A 55 4.94 10.26 -2.22
C THR A 55 3.54 9.75 -1.84
N LEU A 56 2.48 10.25 -2.49
CA LEU A 56 1.11 9.77 -2.29
C LEU A 56 0.92 8.32 -2.76
N ALA A 57 1.66 7.87 -3.76
CA ALA A 57 1.63 6.48 -4.20
C ALA A 57 2.03 5.51 -3.08
N ASN A 58 2.90 5.91 -2.15
CA ASN A 58 3.27 5.11 -0.99
C ASN A 58 2.04 4.82 -0.10
N LEU A 59 1.21 5.84 0.18
CA LEU A 59 -0.04 5.65 0.93
C LEU A 59 -1.00 4.72 0.20
N VAL A 60 -1.20 4.97 -1.11
CA VAL A 60 -2.10 4.17 -1.94
C VAL A 60 -1.63 2.73 -2.07
N ALA A 61 -0.31 2.50 -2.12
CA ALA A 61 0.26 1.17 -2.23
C ALA A 61 0.05 0.33 -0.95
N PHE A 62 0.26 0.91 0.24
CA PHE A 62 0.14 0.18 1.50
C PHE A 62 -1.31 -0.12 1.90
N LEU A 63 -2.29 0.66 1.44
CA LEU A 63 -3.69 0.46 1.77
C LEU A 63 -4.24 -0.89 1.26
N PRO A 64 -4.19 -1.24 -0.04
CA PRO A 64 -4.70 -2.50 -0.53
C PRO A 64 -3.90 -3.71 -0.01
N LEU A 65 -2.60 -3.54 0.22
CA LEU A 65 -1.76 -4.58 0.80
C LEU A 65 -2.22 -4.92 2.22
N ALA A 66 -2.38 -3.92 3.08
CA ALA A 66 -2.85 -4.10 4.46
C ALA A 66 -4.25 -4.71 4.51
N PHE A 67 -5.18 -4.18 3.69
CA PHE A 67 -6.52 -4.73 3.56
C PHE A 67 -6.49 -6.20 3.14
N GLY A 68 -5.73 -6.54 2.10
CA GLY A 68 -5.61 -7.90 1.58
C GLY A 68 -5.02 -8.87 2.61
N LEU A 69 -4.01 -8.46 3.38
CA LEU A 69 -3.40 -9.27 4.45
C LEU A 69 -4.43 -9.57 5.56
N VAL A 70 -5.15 -8.57 6.05
CA VAL A 70 -6.15 -8.76 7.12
C VAL A 70 -7.29 -9.66 6.67
N VAL A 71 -7.80 -9.46 5.45
CA VAL A 71 -8.91 -10.26 4.90
C VAL A 71 -8.45 -11.66 4.53
N GLY A 72 -7.28 -11.79 3.91
CA GLY A 72 -6.73 -13.07 3.45
C GLY A 72 -6.33 -14.01 4.59
N TRP A 73 -5.84 -13.45 5.69
CA TRP A 73 -5.40 -14.19 6.88
C TRP A 73 -6.11 -13.72 8.15
N SER A 74 -7.43 -13.72 8.12
CA SER A 74 -8.31 -13.24 9.20
C SER A 74 -8.15 -13.98 10.54
N ARG A 75 -7.39 -15.09 10.60
CA ARG A 75 -7.00 -15.77 11.85
C ARG A 75 -5.89 -15.00 12.59
N VAL A 76 -5.10 -14.22 11.88
CA VAL A 76 -4.06 -13.38 12.47
C VAL A 76 -4.72 -12.08 12.92
N LYS A 77 -4.37 -11.60 14.11
CA LYS A 77 -4.91 -10.34 14.64
C LYS A 77 -4.48 -9.20 13.72
N ALA A 78 -5.40 -8.31 13.37
CA ALA A 78 -5.16 -7.22 12.41
C ALA A 78 -3.96 -6.31 12.78
N TRP A 79 -3.77 -6.05 14.09
CA TRP A 79 -2.65 -5.25 14.57
C TRP A 79 -1.27 -5.88 14.27
N VAL A 80 -1.18 -7.22 14.15
CA VAL A 80 0.09 -7.90 13.80
C VAL A 80 0.51 -7.51 12.39
N TRP A 81 -0.44 -7.49 11.44
CA TRP A 81 -0.16 -7.04 10.08
C TRP A 81 0.25 -5.57 10.03
N LEU A 82 -0.40 -4.72 10.84
CA LEU A 82 -0.02 -3.32 10.95
C LEU A 82 1.44 -3.17 11.41
N VAL A 83 1.82 -3.86 12.48
CA VAL A 83 3.21 -3.82 13.00
C VAL A 83 4.21 -4.31 11.95
N VAL A 84 3.89 -5.41 11.25
CA VAL A 84 4.75 -5.93 10.18
C VAL A 84 4.93 -4.92 9.06
N LEU A 85 3.84 -4.28 8.60
CA LEU A 85 3.90 -3.30 7.51
C LEU A 85 4.65 -2.03 7.89
N VAL A 86 4.46 -1.54 9.12
CA VAL A 86 5.24 -0.39 9.64
C VAL A 86 6.72 -0.75 9.75
N ALA A 87 7.04 -1.93 10.26
CA ALA A 87 8.43 -2.40 10.36
C ALA A 87 9.07 -2.55 8.97
N LEU A 88 8.33 -3.06 7.99
CA LEU A 88 8.79 -3.14 6.60
C LEU A 88 9.03 -1.76 5.99
N SER A 89 8.14 -0.79 6.24
CA SER A 89 8.32 0.58 5.76
C SER A 89 9.59 1.22 6.34
N VAL A 90 9.78 1.10 7.67
CA VAL A 90 11.00 1.62 8.33
C VAL A 90 12.24 0.88 7.83
N GLY A 91 12.16 -0.44 7.67
CA GLY A 91 13.27 -1.25 7.15
C GLY A 91 13.67 -0.88 5.74
N ALA A 92 12.69 -0.64 4.86
CA ALA A 92 12.93 -0.17 3.49
C ALA A 92 13.67 1.17 3.49
N GLU A 93 13.26 2.10 4.33
CA GLU A 93 13.87 3.43 4.45
C GLU A 93 15.31 3.36 4.96
N LEU A 94 15.57 2.47 5.93
CA LEU A 94 16.92 2.25 6.43
C LEU A 94 17.84 1.62 5.38
N LEU A 95 17.31 0.73 4.53
CA LEU A 95 18.05 0.16 3.40
C LEU A 95 18.33 1.21 2.32
N GLN A 96 17.40 2.12 2.04
CA GLN A 96 17.59 3.20 1.07
C GLN A 96 18.72 4.15 1.47
N ARG A 97 18.95 4.36 2.77
CA ARG A 97 20.12 5.11 3.28
C ARG A 97 21.46 4.51 2.79
N GLN A 98 21.52 3.19 2.66
CA GLN A 98 22.74 2.50 2.19
C GLN A 98 22.90 2.55 0.66
N LEU A 99 21.81 2.85 -0.06
CA LEU A 99 21.76 2.87 -1.53
C LEU A 99 21.81 4.29 -2.13
N TRP A 100 22.39 5.26 -1.43
CA TRP A 100 22.61 6.65 -1.89
C TRP A 100 21.29 7.44 -2.11
N ARG A 101 20.19 7.02 -1.54
CA ARG A 101 18.92 7.74 -1.56
C ARG A 101 18.68 8.45 -0.23
N GLU A 102 18.21 9.70 -0.28
CA GLU A 102 17.86 10.42 0.94
C GLU A 102 16.61 9.81 1.58
N PRO A 103 16.68 9.38 2.86
CA PRO A 103 15.54 8.79 3.54
C PRO A 103 14.48 9.85 3.82
N SER A 104 13.23 9.50 3.55
CA SER A 104 12.08 10.38 3.72
C SER A 104 11.20 9.93 4.90
N VAL A 105 11.20 10.72 5.97
CA VAL A 105 10.27 10.48 7.08
C VAL A 105 8.81 10.55 6.62
N ILE A 106 8.53 11.38 5.60
CA ILE A 106 7.20 11.53 5.01
C ILE A 106 6.76 10.22 4.38
N ASP A 107 7.65 9.48 3.69
CA ASP A 107 7.33 8.19 3.07
C ASP A 107 6.96 7.15 4.14
N VAL A 108 7.68 7.10 5.25
CA VAL A 108 7.33 6.22 6.39
C VAL A 108 5.95 6.58 6.96
N VAL A 109 5.66 7.87 7.13
CA VAL A 109 4.37 8.33 7.65
C VAL A 109 3.23 7.96 6.70
N LEU A 110 3.39 8.16 5.39
CA LEU A 110 2.35 7.84 4.41
C LEU A 110 2.16 6.34 4.22
N ASN A 111 3.22 5.56 4.17
CA ASN A 111 3.16 4.10 4.16
C ASN A 111 2.41 3.57 5.39
N SER A 112 2.77 4.10 6.58
CA SER A 112 2.12 3.73 7.83
C SER A 112 0.63 4.14 7.85
N SER A 113 0.31 5.33 7.33
CA SER A 113 -1.08 5.79 7.22
C SER A 113 -1.90 4.90 6.29
N GLY A 114 -1.35 4.52 5.13
CA GLY A 114 -1.96 3.56 4.22
C GLY A 114 -2.19 2.19 4.89
N ALA A 115 -1.18 1.71 5.64
CA ALA A 115 -1.28 0.46 6.39
C ALA A 115 -2.36 0.53 7.48
N VAL A 116 -2.47 1.63 8.22
CA VAL A 116 -3.53 1.84 9.22
C VAL A 116 -4.91 1.80 8.57
N LEU A 117 -5.13 2.60 7.53
CA LEU A 117 -6.41 2.67 6.81
C LEU A 117 -6.80 1.30 6.24
N GLY A 118 -5.88 0.63 5.55
CA GLY A 118 -6.13 -0.71 4.99
C GLY A 118 -6.43 -1.75 6.07
N THR A 119 -5.73 -1.70 7.20
CA THR A 119 -5.95 -2.60 8.35
C THR A 119 -7.33 -2.37 8.98
N VAL A 120 -7.73 -1.12 9.19
CA VAL A 120 -9.05 -0.78 9.76
C VAL A 120 -10.18 -1.24 8.83
N LEU A 121 -10.07 -0.95 7.54
CA LEU A 121 -11.05 -1.36 6.54
C LEU A 121 -11.15 -2.90 6.43
N GLY A 122 -10.01 -3.59 6.43
CA GLY A 122 -9.94 -5.05 6.39
C GLY A 122 -10.56 -5.68 7.65
N TRP A 123 -10.25 -5.16 8.81
CA TRP A 123 -10.82 -5.62 10.09
C TRP A 123 -12.34 -5.42 10.12
N TRP A 124 -12.81 -4.24 9.73
CA TRP A 124 -14.23 -3.94 9.65
C TRP A 124 -14.94 -4.91 8.69
N ARG A 125 -14.38 -5.15 7.51
CA ARG A 125 -14.93 -6.07 6.51
C ARG A 125 -15.03 -7.50 7.04
N VAL A 126 -14.03 -7.98 7.76
CA VAL A 126 -14.06 -9.31 8.39
C VAL A 126 -15.15 -9.38 9.45
N LYS A 127 -15.28 -8.36 10.30
CA LYS A 127 -16.31 -8.29 11.35
C LYS A 127 -17.74 -8.27 10.80
N VAL A 128 -17.97 -7.56 9.70
CA VAL A 128 -19.27 -7.53 9.03
C VAL A 128 -19.60 -8.93 8.47
N SER A 129 -18.64 -9.61 7.85
CA SER A 129 -18.84 -10.98 7.34
C SER A 129 -19.19 -11.96 8.46
N GLU A 130 -18.48 -11.93 9.58
CA GLU A 130 -18.73 -12.79 10.75
C GLU A 130 -20.14 -12.57 11.36
N ARG A 131 -20.63 -11.33 11.35
CA ARG A 131 -21.98 -11.02 11.82
C ARG A 131 -23.05 -11.57 10.88
N SER A 132 -22.88 -11.42 9.58
CA SER A 132 -23.81 -11.94 8.58
C SER A 132 -23.95 -13.47 8.66
N ASP A 133 -22.81 -14.17 8.81
CA ASP A 133 -22.80 -15.63 8.93
C ASP A 133 -23.53 -16.12 10.19
N ARG A 134 -23.46 -15.37 11.30
CA ARG A 134 -24.19 -15.69 12.56
C ARG A 134 -25.70 -15.46 12.49
N VAL A 135 -26.15 -14.55 11.64
CA VAL A 135 -27.58 -14.26 11.50
C VAL A 135 -28.23 -15.29 10.55
N ALA A 136 -27.45 -15.91 9.68
CA ALA A 136 -27.92 -16.89 8.69
C ALA A 136 -27.91 -18.35 9.23
N SER A 137 -27.31 -18.60 10.42
CA SER A 137 -27.27 -19.91 11.11
C SER A 137 -28.32 -20.02 12.19
#